data_2b3134cc93a1b46acdb5b35147de6add
#
_entry.id   2b3134cc93a1b46acdb5b35147de6add
#
_cell.length_a   1.000
_cell.length_b   1.000
_cell.length_c   1.000
_cell.angle_alpha   90.00
_cell.angle_beta   90.00
_cell.angle_gamma   90.00
#
_symmetry.space_group_name_H-M   'P 1'
#
loop_
_entity.id
_entity.type
_entity.pdbx_description
1 polymer ?
#
loop_
_entity_poly.entity_id
_entity_poly.type
_entity_poly.pdbx_seq_one_letter_code
_entity_poly.pdbx_strand_id
1 'polypeptide(L)'
;MNQVTVIGAGLAGAECAWQLARRGIPVVLREMKPEKTTPAHVTPYFAELCCSNSLRGAGLENAVGLLKEELRRLDSLILRCADATAVPAGGALAVDREGFARMVTEHILAEPLITLMPGEVTAIPDGDVVIASGPLTSDPLADAIAAKLGGGTTLNFFDAAAPLVSYDSVDMDSAYFASRYDKGTPDYINCPLSREEYLAFWQELISAQEAEVHGFEDKNVFEGCMPVEVMARRGEDTLRFGPLKPRGLPDPKTGKEPYAVVQLRRDNADGTIYNLVGFQTHLKWGEQKRVFSMIPALRNAVYLRYGVMHRNTYLNSPQLLDRYYRLQSDPRIAFAGQMTGVEGYVESCASGFLVGVELARRLKGQVPIDFPRETAIGALGLYISNGTVADFQPMNINFGIIPPLDHRVKGKRNKNAELSQRSLAIIEQIKEEVLSL
;
A
#
# COMPACT_ATOMS: atom_id res chain seq x y z
N MET A 1 -4.06 -28.29 20.37
CA MET A 1 -4.68 -27.33 19.44
C MET A 1 -3.65 -26.99 18.39
N ASN A 2 -4.04 -26.98 17.13
CA ASN A 2 -3.11 -26.64 16.05
C ASN A 2 -2.78 -25.13 16.13
N GLN A 3 -1.52 -24.83 16.36
CA GLN A 3 -0.98 -23.47 16.41
C GLN A 3 -0.53 -23.08 15.00
N VAL A 4 -0.77 -21.84 14.59
CA VAL A 4 -0.34 -21.28 13.30
C VAL A 4 0.85 -20.35 13.50
N THR A 5 1.87 -20.51 12.67
CA THR A 5 2.99 -19.54 12.62
C THR A 5 2.70 -18.49 11.53
N VAL A 6 2.68 -17.22 11.90
CA VAL A 6 2.61 -16.08 10.97
C VAL A 6 3.96 -15.38 10.95
N ILE A 7 4.58 -15.28 9.78
CA ILE A 7 5.91 -14.67 9.60
C ILE A 7 5.76 -13.26 9.02
N GLY A 8 6.15 -12.25 9.80
CA GLY A 8 6.02 -10.85 9.49
C GLY A 8 4.78 -10.20 10.12
N ALA A 9 4.97 -9.10 10.83
CA ALA A 9 3.92 -8.30 11.47
C ALA A 9 3.60 -7.01 10.68
N GLY A 10 3.73 -7.06 9.34
CA GLY A 10 3.25 -6.01 8.45
C GLY A 10 1.71 -5.99 8.38
N LEU A 11 1.15 -5.20 7.46
CA LEU A 11 -0.32 -5.06 7.28
C LEU A 11 -1.02 -6.42 7.10
N ALA A 12 -0.48 -7.28 6.25
CA ALA A 12 -1.07 -8.59 5.97
C ALA A 12 -0.91 -9.56 7.16
N GLY A 13 0.28 -9.61 7.77
CA GLY A 13 0.54 -10.55 8.86
C GLY A 13 -0.18 -10.17 10.15
N ALA A 14 -0.24 -8.88 10.49
CA ALA A 14 -1.01 -8.39 11.64
C ALA A 14 -2.51 -8.68 11.48
N GLU A 15 -3.07 -8.39 10.28
CA GLU A 15 -4.47 -8.71 9.98
C GLU A 15 -4.74 -10.21 10.06
N CYS A 16 -3.87 -11.05 9.46
CA CYS A 16 -4.00 -12.49 9.48
C CYS A 16 -3.95 -13.06 10.91
N ALA A 17 -2.97 -12.64 11.70
CA ALA A 17 -2.83 -13.05 13.10
C ALA A 17 -4.07 -12.68 13.93
N TRP A 18 -4.58 -11.46 13.74
CA TRP A 18 -5.81 -11.00 14.37
C TRP A 18 -7.01 -11.87 13.99
N GLN A 19 -7.22 -12.11 12.70
CA GLN A 19 -8.37 -12.89 12.23
C GLN A 19 -8.32 -14.35 12.72
N LEU A 20 -7.13 -14.97 12.79
CA LEU A 20 -6.93 -16.28 13.39
C LEU A 20 -7.28 -16.29 14.89
N ALA A 21 -6.71 -15.36 15.65
CA ALA A 21 -6.91 -15.27 17.11
C ALA A 21 -8.38 -15.01 17.47
N ARG A 22 -9.04 -14.08 16.77
CA ARG A 22 -10.48 -13.79 16.94
C ARG A 22 -11.38 -15.00 16.68
N ARG A 23 -10.85 -16.00 15.95
CA ARG A 23 -11.52 -17.28 15.68
C ARG A 23 -11.02 -18.43 16.57
N GLY A 24 -10.32 -18.09 17.68
CA GLY A 24 -9.87 -19.05 18.67
C GLY A 24 -8.70 -19.94 18.23
N ILE A 25 -7.95 -19.55 17.20
CA ILE A 25 -6.74 -20.24 16.75
C ILE A 25 -5.51 -19.57 17.38
N PRO A 26 -4.71 -20.30 18.18
CA PRO A 26 -3.45 -19.78 18.71
C PRO A 26 -2.45 -19.46 17.61
N VAL A 27 -1.79 -18.31 17.72
CA VAL A 27 -0.84 -17.79 16.72
C VAL A 27 0.52 -17.57 17.37
N VAL A 28 1.58 -18.03 16.70
CA VAL A 28 2.94 -17.54 16.90
C VAL A 28 3.24 -16.50 15.83
N LEU A 29 3.31 -15.24 16.23
CA LEU A 29 3.69 -14.14 15.34
C LEU A 29 5.21 -13.96 15.38
N ARG A 30 5.88 -14.17 14.25
CA ARG A 30 7.32 -14.00 14.08
C ARG A 30 7.59 -12.64 13.44
N GLU A 31 8.32 -11.77 14.15
CA GLU A 31 8.67 -10.45 13.63
C GLU A 31 10.15 -10.16 13.94
N MET A 32 10.90 -9.72 12.94
CA MET A 32 12.33 -9.46 13.12
C MET A 32 12.62 -8.12 13.80
N LYS A 33 11.68 -7.17 13.77
CA LYS A 33 11.82 -5.93 14.54
C LYS A 33 11.60 -6.18 16.04
N PRO A 34 12.27 -5.44 16.92
CA PRO A 34 13.25 -4.38 16.65
C PRO A 34 14.70 -4.87 16.45
N GLU A 35 14.97 -6.18 16.53
CA GLU A 35 16.34 -6.74 16.47
C GLU A 35 16.99 -6.49 15.08
N LYS A 36 16.20 -6.61 14.03
CA LYS A 36 16.61 -6.36 12.65
C LYS A 36 15.55 -5.53 11.92
N THR A 37 15.97 -4.50 11.21
CA THR A 37 15.10 -3.66 10.39
C THR A 37 15.45 -3.80 8.92
N THR A 38 14.49 -3.48 8.03
CA THR A 38 14.76 -3.30 6.62
C THR A 38 15.14 -1.83 6.35
N PRO A 39 15.70 -1.50 5.18
CA PRO A 39 16.01 -0.11 4.84
C PRO A 39 14.80 0.83 4.81
N ALA A 40 13.56 0.30 4.70
CA ALA A 40 12.34 1.09 4.65
C ALA A 40 11.69 1.32 6.02
N HIS A 41 11.95 0.46 7.01
CA HIS A 41 11.36 0.54 8.33
C HIS A 41 12.24 1.34 9.29
N VAL A 42 11.61 2.24 10.04
CA VAL A 42 12.30 3.16 10.97
C VAL A 42 11.74 3.08 12.39
N THR A 43 10.62 2.41 12.61
CA THR A 43 9.98 2.25 13.90
C THR A 43 9.95 0.78 14.34
N PRO A 44 9.82 0.49 15.66
CA PRO A 44 9.65 -0.88 16.13
C PRO A 44 8.22 -1.40 15.95
N TYR A 45 7.28 -0.55 15.54
CA TYR A 45 5.86 -0.88 15.47
C TYR A 45 5.50 -1.79 14.29
N PHE A 46 4.41 -2.54 14.44
CA PHE A 46 3.83 -3.38 13.39
C PHE A 46 3.07 -2.53 12.36
N ALA A 47 2.77 -3.13 11.20
CA ALA A 47 2.01 -2.49 10.12
C ALA A 47 2.52 -1.09 9.73
N GLU A 48 3.83 -0.84 9.84
CA GLU A 48 4.45 0.43 9.49
C GLU A 48 4.26 0.75 8.00
N LEU A 49 3.75 1.95 7.70
CA LEU A 49 3.54 2.42 6.33
C LEU A 49 4.82 3.04 5.78
N CYS A 50 5.52 2.36 4.88
CA CYS A 50 6.86 2.75 4.44
C CYS A 50 6.85 3.89 3.42
N CYS A 51 6.07 3.80 2.33
CA CYS A 51 6.15 4.73 1.20
C CYS A 51 5.25 5.97 1.38
N SER A 52 4.07 5.81 1.98
CA SER A 52 3.04 6.86 2.10
C SER A 52 2.18 6.57 3.33
N ASN A 53 1.58 7.62 3.92
CA ASN A 53 0.57 7.45 4.97
C ASN A 53 -0.86 7.35 4.41
N SER A 54 -1.02 7.28 3.10
CA SER A 54 -2.33 7.22 2.46
C SER A 54 -2.72 5.79 2.11
N LEU A 55 -3.93 5.43 2.49
CA LEU A 55 -4.63 4.23 2.03
C LEU A 55 -5.47 4.51 0.76
N ARG A 56 -5.13 5.57 0.02
CA ARG A 56 -5.77 6.00 -1.24
C ARG A 56 -7.24 6.42 -1.09
N GLY A 57 -7.95 6.57 -2.21
CA GLY A 57 -9.31 7.11 -2.26
C GLY A 57 -10.30 6.37 -1.35
N ALA A 58 -11.14 7.13 -0.59
CA ALA A 58 -12.11 6.58 0.34
C ALA A 58 -13.50 6.33 -0.27
N GLY A 59 -13.84 7.03 -1.35
CA GLY A 59 -15.17 6.95 -1.98
C GLY A 59 -15.43 5.62 -2.68
N LEU A 60 -16.68 5.16 -2.65
CA LEU A 60 -17.12 3.89 -3.24
C LEU A 60 -17.06 3.86 -4.78
N GLU A 61 -16.92 5.00 -5.43
CA GLU A 61 -16.64 5.08 -6.87
C GLU A 61 -15.21 4.66 -7.24
N ASN A 62 -14.36 4.41 -6.25
CA ASN A 62 -13.01 3.87 -6.38
C ASN A 62 -12.97 2.42 -5.88
N ALA A 63 -12.36 1.52 -6.62
CA ALA A 63 -12.31 0.11 -6.23
C ALA A 63 -11.59 -0.12 -4.88
N VAL A 64 -10.57 0.69 -4.56
CA VAL A 64 -9.91 0.64 -3.25
C VAL A 64 -10.81 1.18 -2.13
N GLY A 65 -11.74 2.09 -2.43
CA GLY A 65 -12.77 2.53 -1.49
C GLY A 65 -13.76 1.41 -1.19
N LEU A 66 -14.18 0.68 -2.23
CA LEU A 66 -14.99 -0.53 -2.09
C LEU A 66 -14.28 -1.59 -1.23
N LEU A 67 -13.03 -1.93 -1.53
CA LEU A 67 -12.26 -2.91 -0.75
C LEU A 67 -12.15 -2.54 0.72
N LYS A 68 -11.94 -1.25 1.04
CA LYS A 68 -11.95 -0.76 2.42
C LYS A 68 -13.30 -0.97 3.10
N GLU A 69 -14.39 -0.70 2.40
CA GLU A 69 -15.73 -0.85 2.96
C GLU A 69 -16.10 -2.33 3.18
N GLU A 70 -15.69 -3.22 2.27
CA GLU A 70 -15.82 -4.67 2.48
C GLU A 70 -15.11 -5.11 3.77
N LEU A 71 -13.84 -4.71 3.94
CA LEU A 71 -13.04 -5.03 5.12
C LEU A 71 -13.61 -4.43 6.41
N ARG A 72 -14.17 -3.19 6.37
CA ARG A 72 -14.84 -2.59 7.54
C ARG A 72 -16.05 -3.41 7.99
N ARG A 73 -16.89 -3.83 7.05
CA ARG A 73 -18.07 -4.65 7.35
C ARG A 73 -17.72 -6.01 7.93
N LEU A 74 -16.53 -6.51 7.59
CA LEU A 74 -16.00 -7.80 8.03
C LEU A 74 -15.06 -7.70 9.25
N ASP A 75 -15.03 -6.56 9.94
CA ASP A 75 -14.29 -6.33 11.19
C ASP A 75 -12.76 -6.47 11.05
N SER A 76 -12.17 -5.85 10.01
CA SER A 76 -10.73 -5.75 9.85
C SER A 76 -10.09 -4.89 10.95
N LEU A 77 -9.04 -5.39 11.59
CA LEU A 77 -8.22 -4.64 12.56
C LEU A 77 -7.56 -3.43 11.90
N ILE A 78 -6.95 -3.65 10.75
CA ILE A 78 -6.18 -2.62 10.02
C ILE A 78 -7.09 -1.45 9.65
N LEU A 79 -8.31 -1.72 9.15
CA LEU A 79 -9.25 -0.65 8.81
C LEU A 79 -9.81 0.07 10.06
N ARG A 80 -10.05 -0.66 11.14
CA ARG A 80 -10.44 -0.07 12.44
C ARG A 80 -9.38 0.92 12.94
N CYS A 81 -8.11 0.51 12.94
CA CYS A 81 -7.00 1.37 13.36
C CYS A 81 -6.81 2.55 12.39
N ALA A 82 -6.98 2.34 11.09
CA ALA A 82 -6.86 3.39 10.10
C ALA A 82 -7.93 4.47 10.26
N ASP A 83 -9.17 4.08 10.50
CA ASP A 83 -10.27 5.01 10.73
C ASP A 83 -10.08 5.80 12.05
N ALA A 84 -9.57 5.16 13.10
CA ALA A 84 -9.31 5.79 14.39
C ALA A 84 -8.14 6.78 14.37
N THR A 85 -7.22 6.63 13.44
CA THR A 85 -6.02 7.48 13.31
C THR A 85 -6.04 8.34 12.03
N ALA A 86 -7.22 8.50 11.43
CA ALA A 86 -7.37 9.24 10.19
C ALA A 86 -6.96 10.71 10.35
N VAL A 87 -6.26 11.23 9.34
CA VAL A 87 -5.90 12.64 9.22
C VAL A 87 -6.53 13.26 7.97
N PRO A 88 -6.78 14.57 7.95
CA PRO A 88 -7.36 15.25 6.80
C PRO A 88 -6.54 15.02 5.51
N ALA A 89 -7.18 14.52 4.46
CA ALA A 89 -6.56 14.23 3.16
C ALA A 89 -7.57 14.29 2.00
N GLY A 90 -8.52 15.21 2.03
CA GLY A 90 -9.55 15.36 1.01
C GLY A 90 -10.37 14.09 0.81
N GLY A 91 -10.42 13.56 -0.42
CA GLY A 91 -11.14 12.32 -0.74
C GLY A 91 -10.38 11.02 -0.48
N ALA A 92 -9.21 11.05 0.16
CA ALA A 92 -8.42 9.89 0.51
C ALA A 92 -8.56 9.55 2.01
N LEU A 93 -8.33 8.29 2.37
CA LEU A 93 -8.06 7.89 3.75
C LEU A 93 -6.55 7.95 3.97
N ALA A 94 -6.09 8.94 4.70
CA ALA A 94 -4.72 9.01 5.20
C ALA A 94 -4.72 8.92 6.73
N VAL A 95 -3.62 8.46 7.31
CA VAL A 95 -3.52 8.22 8.75
C VAL A 95 -2.33 8.97 9.35
N ASP A 96 -2.39 9.26 10.64
CA ASP A 96 -1.20 9.51 11.43
C ASP A 96 -0.34 8.25 11.38
N ARG A 97 0.81 8.33 10.72
CA ARG A 97 1.64 7.16 10.38
C ARG A 97 2.08 6.39 11.62
N GLU A 98 2.60 7.10 12.63
CA GLU A 98 3.09 6.48 13.84
C GLU A 98 1.94 6.04 14.75
N GLY A 99 0.92 6.89 14.92
CA GLY A 99 -0.28 6.59 15.70
C GLY A 99 -0.98 5.33 15.20
N PHE A 100 -1.09 5.17 13.88
CA PHE A 100 -1.64 3.96 13.25
C PHE A 100 -0.81 2.71 13.59
N ALA A 101 0.48 2.75 13.33
CA ALA A 101 1.36 1.59 13.56
C ALA A 101 1.41 1.20 15.04
N ARG A 102 1.46 2.17 15.95
CA ARG A 102 1.39 1.96 17.39
C ARG A 102 0.06 1.30 17.80
N MET A 103 -1.07 1.80 17.32
CA MET A 103 -2.39 1.26 17.64
C MET A 103 -2.55 -0.20 17.17
N VAL A 104 -2.09 -0.52 15.97
CA VAL A 104 -2.08 -1.92 15.48
C VAL A 104 -1.22 -2.80 16.39
N THR A 105 -0.04 -2.33 16.77
CA THR A 105 0.88 -3.04 17.67
C THR A 105 0.23 -3.33 19.01
N GLU A 106 -0.39 -2.33 19.64
CA GLU A 106 -1.08 -2.46 20.92
C GLU A 106 -2.21 -3.50 20.88
N HIS A 107 -3.03 -3.50 19.83
CA HIS A 107 -4.10 -4.49 19.68
C HIS A 107 -3.56 -5.92 19.52
N ILE A 108 -2.51 -6.09 18.72
CA ILE A 108 -1.89 -7.42 18.50
C ILE A 108 -1.25 -7.95 19.78
N LEU A 109 -0.52 -7.10 20.52
CA LEU A 109 0.14 -7.50 21.76
C LEU A 109 -0.84 -7.73 22.91
N ALA A 110 -2.01 -7.11 22.88
CA ALA A 110 -3.08 -7.31 23.87
C ALA A 110 -3.92 -8.57 23.62
N GLU A 111 -3.83 -9.20 22.44
CA GLU A 111 -4.63 -10.39 22.12
C GLU A 111 -4.01 -11.66 22.75
N PRO A 112 -4.70 -12.33 23.69
CA PRO A 112 -4.12 -13.44 24.42
C PRO A 112 -3.71 -14.66 23.61
N LEU A 113 -4.33 -14.85 22.44
CA LEU A 113 -4.05 -15.97 21.53
C LEU A 113 -2.88 -15.68 20.58
N ILE A 114 -2.30 -14.48 20.59
CA ILE A 114 -1.14 -14.14 19.78
C ILE A 114 0.10 -14.10 20.68
N THR A 115 1.05 -14.99 20.42
CA THR A 115 2.35 -14.99 21.07
C THR A 115 3.38 -14.40 20.13
N LEU A 116 3.95 -13.24 20.48
CA LEU A 116 5.06 -12.66 19.74
C LEU A 116 6.35 -13.42 20.02
N MET A 117 7.03 -13.85 18.97
CA MET A 117 8.39 -14.39 19.02
C MET A 117 9.28 -13.52 18.13
N PRO A 118 10.08 -12.61 18.73
CA PRO A 118 10.98 -11.74 17.96
C PRO A 118 12.09 -12.52 17.29
N GLY A 119 12.74 -11.89 16.32
CA GLY A 119 13.88 -12.43 15.61
C GLY A 119 13.58 -12.84 14.16
N GLU A 120 14.65 -12.85 13.37
CA GLU A 120 14.59 -13.20 11.96
C GLU A 120 14.24 -14.68 11.77
N VAL A 121 13.35 -14.96 10.83
CA VAL A 121 13.06 -16.34 10.37
C VAL A 121 13.89 -16.59 9.12
N THR A 122 14.72 -17.62 9.16
CA THR A 122 15.64 -17.99 8.06
C THR A 122 15.25 -19.27 7.34
N ALA A 123 14.26 -20.00 7.84
CA ALA A 123 13.73 -21.21 7.26
C ALA A 123 12.22 -21.31 7.49
N ILE A 124 11.49 -21.96 6.58
CA ILE A 124 10.05 -22.16 6.73
C ILE A 124 9.80 -23.19 7.84
N PRO A 125 9.07 -22.82 8.93
CA PRO A 125 8.78 -23.73 10.01
C PRO A 125 7.87 -24.91 9.59
N ASP A 126 7.87 -25.97 10.41
CA ASP A 126 6.89 -27.04 10.27
C ASP A 126 5.48 -26.61 10.71
N GLY A 127 4.46 -27.33 10.27
CA GLY A 127 3.06 -27.08 10.62
C GLY A 127 2.37 -26.13 9.65
N ASP A 128 1.33 -25.45 10.15
CA ASP A 128 0.59 -24.45 9.37
C ASP A 128 1.29 -23.09 9.46
N VAL A 129 1.68 -22.56 8.31
CA VAL A 129 2.51 -21.35 8.21
C VAL A 129 1.89 -20.35 7.25
N VAL A 130 1.85 -19.09 7.65
CA VAL A 130 1.52 -17.96 6.79
C VAL A 130 2.76 -17.08 6.62
N ILE A 131 3.24 -16.95 5.38
CA ILE A 131 4.38 -16.09 5.05
C ILE A 131 3.83 -14.74 4.60
N ALA A 132 3.95 -13.75 5.48
CA ALA A 132 3.48 -12.37 5.31
C ALA A 132 4.62 -11.36 5.52
N SER A 133 5.85 -11.77 5.21
CA SER A 133 7.08 -11.00 5.41
C SER A 133 7.22 -9.79 4.47
N GLY A 134 6.29 -9.66 3.52
CA GLY A 134 6.20 -8.51 2.62
C GLY A 134 7.27 -8.49 1.52
N PRO A 135 7.36 -7.36 0.79
CA PRO A 135 8.24 -7.26 -0.38
C PRO A 135 9.72 -7.15 -0.01
N LEU A 136 10.02 -6.77 1.24
CA LEU A 136 11.38 -6.65 1.78
C LEU A 136 11.76 -7.86 2.65
N THR A 137 11.31 -9.04 2.24
CA THR A 137 11.70 -10.31 2.86
C THR A 137 13.22 -10.44 2.90
N SER A 138 13.76 -10.86 4.05
CA SER A 138 15.20 -11.04 4.22
C SER A 138 15.76 -12.13 3.29
N ASP A 139 17.01 -11.96 2.86
CA ASP A 139 17.64 -12.88 1.91
C ASP A 139 17.59 -14.35 2.37
N PRO A 140 17.88 -14.71 3.65
CA PRO A 140 17.79 -16.10 4.09
C PRO A 140 16.37 -16.69 3.97
N LEU A 141 15.33 -15.91 4.30
CA LEU A 141 13.96 -16.38 4.14
C LEU A 141 13.55 -16.43 2.67
N ALA A 142 13.99 -15.47 1.85
CA ALA A 142 13.75 -15.46 0.41
C ALA A 142 14.37 -16.70 -0.26
N ASP A 143 15.59 -17.07 0.13
CA ASP A 143 16.27 -18.29 -0.34
C ASP A 143 15.52 -19.55 0.08
N ALA A 144 15.04 -19.62 1.32
CA ALA A 144 14.25 -20.74 1.81
C ALA A 144 12.91 -20.88 1.05
N ILE A 145 12.25 -19.75 0.74
CA ILE A 145 11.04 -19.72 -0.10
C ILE A 145 11.37 -20.19 -1.52
N ALA A 146 12.42 -19.67 -2.14
CA ALA A 146 12.84 -20.06 -3.48
C ALA A 146 13.17 -21.57 -3.57
N ALA A 147 13.87 -22.12 -2.58
CA ALA A 147 14.15 -23.55 -2.49
C ALA A 147 12.87 -24.38 -2.37
N LYS A 148 11.91 -23.95 -1.55
CA LYS A 148 10.59 -24.63 -1.39
C LYS A 148 9.78 -24.63 -2.67
N LEU A 149 9.89 -23.57 -3.47
CA LEU A 149 9.15 -23.39 -4.73
C LEU A 149 9.83 -24.02 -5.96
N GLY A 150 11.01 -24.64 -5.81
CA GLY A 150 11.74 -25.30 -6.89
C GLY A 150 12.59 -24.37 -7.76
N GLY A 151 12.84 -23.13 -7.33
CA GLY A 151 13.65 -22.11 -8.02
C GLY A 151 12.92 -21.40 -9.17
N GLY A 152 13.38 -20.18 -9.51
CA GLY A 152 12.90 -19.43 -10.69
C GLY A 152 11.46 -18.88 -10.63
N THR A 153 10.79 -18.98 -9.48
CA THR A 153 9.37 -18.59 -9.30
C THR A 153 9.19 -17.24 -8.62
N THR A 154 10.28 -16.58 -8.23
CA THR A 154 10.26 -15.23 -7.67
C THR A 154 10.59 -14.19 -8.75
N LEU A 155 9.83 -13.13 -8.77
CA LEU A 155 9.98 -11.97 -9.66
C LEU A 155 10.33 -10.75 -8.81
N ASN A 156 10.95 -9.75 -9.42
CA ASN A 156 11.32 -8.54 -8.70
C ASN A 156 10.80 -7.30 -9.42
N PHE A 157 10.41 -6.30 -8.63
CA PHE A 157 10.17 -4.94 -9.10
C PHE A 157 10.75 -3.93 -8.09
N PHE A 158 10.82 -2.68 -8.49
CA PHE A 158 11.35 -1.62 -7.65
C PHE A 158 10.24 -0.67 -7.22
N ASP A 159 10.29 -0.25 -5.97
CA ASP A 159 9.38 0.72 -5.35
C ASP A 159 10.19 1.81 -4.67
N ALA A 160 9.67 3.03 -4.65
CA ALA A 160 10.35 4.18 -4.08
C ALA A 160 9.45 4.91 -3.08
N ALA A 161 10.06 5.36 -1.98
CA ALA A 161 9.40 6.22 -1.01
C ALA A 161 9.58 7.71 -1.37
N ALA A 162 8.58 8.54 -1.02
CA ALA A 162 8.65 9.98 -1.17
C ALA A 162 9.25 10.64 0.09
N PRO A 163 9.90 11.82 -0.05
CA PRO A 163 10.45 12.57 1.06
C PRO A 163 9.38 13.12 2.00
N LEU A 164 9.76 13.33 3.27
CA LEU A 164 8.99 14.03 4.29
C LEU A 164 9.69 15.34 4.67
N VAL A 165 8.92 16.42 4.83
CA VAL A 165 9.40 17.73 5.24
C VAL A 165 8.69 18.23 6.49
N SER A 166 9.39 19.06 7.28
CA SER A 166 8.79 19.80 8.40
C SER A 166 7.92 20.94 7.89
N TYR A 167 6.71 21.08 8.43
CA TYR A 167 5.78 22.17 8.09
C TYR A 167 6.40 23.56 8.28
N ASP A 168 7.06 23.77 9.42
CA ASP A 168 7.66 25.07 9.78
C ASP A 168 8.74 25.54 8.79
N SER A 169 9.25 24.64 7.96
CA SER A 169 10.25 24.93 6.94
C SER A 169 9.68 25.17 5.55
N VAL A 170 8.37 25.03 5.38
CA VAL A 170 7.67 25.31 4.12
C VAL A 170 7.37 26.82 4.04
N ASP A 171 7.81 27.45 2.95
CA ASP A 171 7.49 28.87 2.70
C ASP A 171 6.02 29.02 2.26
N MET A 172 5.16 29.38 3.22
CA MET A 172 3.74 29.56 2.98
C MET A 172 3.41 30.87 2.22
N ASP A 173 4.36 31.78 2.05
CA ASP A 173 4.19 32.91 1.14
C ASP A 173 4.25 32.47 -0.33
N SER A 174 4.90 31.34 -0.60
CA SER A 174 5.01 30.71 -1.93
C SER A 174 4.08 29.52 -2.09
N ALA A 175 3.15 29.27 -1.17
CA ALA A 175 2.23 28.15 -1.18
C ALA A 175 0.83 28.53 -0.68
N TYR A 176 -0.14 27.63 -0.85
CA TYR A 176 -1.50 27.85 -0.36
C TYR A 176 -2.20 26.52 -0.04
N PHE A 177 -3.14 26.56 0.89
CA PHE A 177 -4.02 25.43 1.17
C PHE A 177 -5.18 25.40 0.18
N ALA A 178 -5.41 24.27 -0.48
CA ALA A 178 -6.58 24.04 -1.32
C ALA A 178 -6.85 22.55 -1.50
N SER A 179 -8.10 22.24 -1.85
CA SER A 179 -8.51 20.94 -2.38
C SER A 179 -8.81 21.05 -3.86
N ARG A 180 -8.51 20.00 -4.60
CA ARG A 180 -8.73 19.98 -6.07
C ARG A 180 -10.20 20.09 -6.42
N TYR A 181 -10.57 21.09 -7.25
CA TYR A 181 -11.95 21.41 -7.63
C TYR A 181 -12.84 21.78 -6.42
N ASP A 182 -12.26 22.34 -5.37
CA ASP A 182 -12.96 22.69 -4.11
C ASP A 182 -13.78 21.54 -3.52
N LYS A 183 -13.26 20.30 -3.69
CA LYS A 183 -13.92 19.11 -3.17
C LYS A 183 -13.38 18.76 -1.79
N GLY A 184 -14.23 18.87 -0.77
CA GLY A 184 -13.87 18.64 0.61
C GLY A 184 -13.11 19.80 1.23
N THR A 185 -12.35 19.52 2.28
CA THR A 185 -11.55 20.50 3.00
C THR A 185 -10.23 20.82 2.29
N PRO A 186 -9.66 22.02 2.44
CA PRO A 186 -8.39 22.42 1.81
C PRO A 186 -7.18 21.81 2.55
N ASP A 187 -7.06 20.50 2.52
CA ASP A 187 -6.11 19.73 3.35
C ASP A 187 -4.68 19.63 2.78
N TYR A 188 -4.50 19.99 1.51
CA TYR A 188 -3.20 19.92 0.85
C TYR A 188 -2.55 21.29 0.77
N ILE A 189 -1.24 21.37 1.06
CA ILE A 189 -0.43 22.51 0.70
C ILE A 189 -0.07 22.39 -0.77
N ASN A 190 -0.35 23.41 -1.56
CA ASN A 190 -0.09 23.47 -2.99
C ASN A 190 1.04 24.47 -3.24
N CYS A 191 2.13 23.99 -3.83
CA CYS A 191 3.33 24.74 -4.18
C CYS A 191 3.32 25.01 -5.68
N PRO A 192 2.85 26.20 -6.14
CA PRO A 192 2.77 26.53 -7.54
C PRO A 192 4.15 26.75 -8.15
N LEU A 193 4.27 26.46 -9.43
CA LEU A 193 5.44 26.74 -10.26
C LEU A 193 4.99 27.52 -11.49
N SER A 194 5.71 28.59 -11.82
CA SER A 194 5.66 29.25 -13.12
C SER A 194 6.24 28.32 -14.20
N ARG A 195 6.09 28.71 -15.47
CA ARG A 195 6.66 27.93 -16.57
C ARG A 195 8.19 27.89 -16.47
N GLU A 196 8.82 29.00 -16.18
CA GLU A 196 10.27 29.15 -16.05
C GLU A 196 10.82 28.32 -14.90
N GLU A 197 10.18 28.37 -13.73
CA GLU A 197 10.54 27.59 -12.54
C GLU A 197 10.38 26.07 -12.80
N TYR A 198 9.29 25.69 -13.45
CA TYR A 198 9.07 24.28 -13.81
C TYR A 198 10.11 23.76 -14.78
N LEU A 199 10.42 24.49 -15.84
CA LEU A 199 11.39 24.04 -16.83
C LEU A 199 12.81 23.93 -16.23
N ALA A 200 13.20 24.88 -15.39
CA ALA A 200 14.45 24.82 -14.65
C ALA A 200 14.48 23.58 -13.71
N PHE A 201 13.42 23.37 -12.94
CA PHE A 201 13.27 22.21 -12.08
C PHE A 201 13.32 20.88 -12.87
N TRP A 202 12.56 20.79 -13.96
CA TRP A 202 12.51 19.60 -14.80
C TRP A 202 13.89 19.25 -15.38
N GLN A 203 14.61 20.24 -15.89
CA GLN A 203 15.96 20.06 -16.47
C GLN A 203 16.95 19.53 -15.42
N GLU A 204 16.92 20.08 -14.21
CA GLU A 204 17.77 19.64 -13.12
C GLU A 204 17.37 18.25 -12.60
N LEU A 205 16.06 17.94 -12.58
CA LEU A 205 15.54 16.66 -12.15
C LEU A 205 15.99 15.50 -13.08
N ILE A 206 15.93 15.70 -14.41
CA ILE A 206 16.33 14.65 -15.38
C ILE A 206 17.83 14.43 -15.44
N SER A 207 18.64 15.42 -15.02
CA SER A 207 20.10 15.36 -15.00
C SER A 207 20.69 15.01 -13.62
N ALA A 208 19.86 14.90 -12.59
CA ALA A 208 20.29 14.65 -11.23
C ALA A 208 20.90 13.25 -11.07
N GLN A 209 21.85 13.14 -10.13
CA GLN A 209 22.51 11.86 -9.84
C GLN A 209 21.61 10.93 -9.03
N GLU A 210 21.54 9.71 -9.51
CA GLU A 210 20.78 8.64 -8.86
C GLU A 210 21.67 7.80 -7.91
N ALA A 211 21.04 7.21 -6.89
CA ALA A 211 21.70 6.22 -6.06
C ALA A 211 21.87 4.92 -6.87
N GLU A 212 23.00 4.25 -6.68
CA GLU A 212 23.21 2.94 -7.29
C GLU A 212 22.27 1.91 -6.65
N VAL A 213 21.44 1.28 -7.48
CA VAL A 213 20.56 0.19 -7.07
C VAL A 213 20.88 -1.01 -7.94
N HIS A 214 21.44 -2.07 -7.35
CA HIS A 214 21.82 -3.26 -8.09
C HIS A 214 20.61 -3.92 -8.76
N GLY A 215 20.70 -4.14 -10.07
CA GLY A 215 19.66 -4.78 -10.87
C GLY A 215 18.47 -3.88 -11.19
N PHE A 216 18.60 -2.56 -10.94
CA PHE A 216 17.56 -1.59 -11.34
C PHE A 216 17.53 -1.44 -12.87
N GLU A 217 16.34 -1.56 -13.44
CA GLU A 217 16.03 -1.19 -14.83
C GLU A 217 14.67 -0.47 -14.82
N ASP A 218 14.57 0.62 -15.57
CA ASP A 218 13.35 1.45 -15.64
C ASP A 218 12.08 0.66 -16.00
N LYS A 219 12.23 -0.39 -16.79
CA LYS A 219 11.11 -1.30 -17.18
C LYS A 219 10.59 -2.20 -16.05
N ASN A 220 11.36 -2.36 -14.98
CA ASN A 220 11.01 -3.20 -13.82
C ASN A 220 10.42 -2.37 -12.67
N VAL A 221 9.99 -1.14 -12.92
CA VAL A 221 9.37 -0.26 -11.92
C VAL A 221 7.85 -0.37 -12.02
N PHE A 222 7.18 -0.52 -10.88
CA PHE A 222 5.73 -0.47 -10.83
C PHE A 222 5.21 0.94 -11.16
N GLU A 223 4.30 1.07 -12.14
CA GLU A 223 3.81 2.38 -12.62
C GLU A 223 3.25 3.28 -11.50
N GLY A 224 2.60 2.70 -10.50
CA GLY A 224 2.02 3.45 -9.37
C GLY A 224 3.04 4.04 -8.40
N CYS A 225 4.29 3.54 -8.42
CA CYS A 225 5.39 3.96 -7.54
C CYS A 225 6.62 4.41 -8.33
N MET A 226 6.40 4.79 -9.61
CA MET A 226 7.47 5.22 -10.49
C MET A 226 8.18 6.46 -9.94
N PRO A 227 9.52 6.47 -9.89
CA PRO A 227 10.29 7.62 -9.46
C PRO A 227 9.99 8.86 -10.31
N VAL A 228 9.94 10.01 -9.65
CA VAL A 228 9.59 11.29 -10.29
C VAL A 228 10.56 11.67 -11.41
N GLU A 229 11.86 11.38 -11.27
CA GLU A 229 12.89 11.58 -12.28
C GLU A 229 12.72 10.65 -13.49
N VAL A 230 12.27 9.41 -13.28
CA VAL A 230 11.98 8.46 -14.37
C VAL A 230 10.74 8.93 -15.15
N MET A 231 9.69 9.39 -14.45
CA MET A 231 8.54 10.01 -15.10
C MET A 231 8.95 11.26 -15.90
N ALA A 232 9.82 12.11 -15.34
CA ALA A 232 10.27 13.34 -15.98
C ALA A 232 11.01 13.07 -17.30
N ARG A 233 11.80 12.01 -17.40
CA ARG A 233 12.53 11.61 -18.63
C ARG A 233 11.59 11.16 -19.76
N ARG A 234 10.35 10.78 -19.47
CA ARG A 234 9.35 10.41 -20.49
C ARG A 234 8.89 11.61 -21.31
N GLY A 235 9.18 12.82 -20.87
CA GLY A 235 8.86 14.06 -21.59
C GLY A 235 8.59 15.24 -20.65
N GLU A 236 8.83 16.45 -21.17
CA GLU A 236 8.67 17.71 -20.45
C GLU A 236 7.29 17.84 -19.76
N ASP A 237 6.24 17.45 -20.45
CA ASP A 237 4.86 17.60 -19.94
C ASP A 237 4.38 16.43 -19.06
N THR A 238 5.13 15.32 -18.96
CA THR A 238 4.68 14.12 -18.27
C THR A 238 4.27 14.40 -16.82
N LEU A 239 5.07 15.15 -16.07
CA LEU A 239 4.77 15.48 -14.69
C LEU A 239 3.53 16.37 -14.55
N ARG A 240 3.27 17.25 -15.52
CA ARG A 240 2.10 18.16 -15.54
C ARG A 240 0.78 17.44 -15.83
N PHE A 241 0.83 16.28 -16.46
CA PHE A 241 -0.32 15.37 -16.63
C PHE A 241 -0.39 14.31 -15.52
N GLY A 242 0.64 14.20 -14.70
CA GLY A 242 0.81 13.29 -13.59
C GLY A 242 0.80 13.99 -12.22
N PRO A 243 1.85 13.80 -11.40
CA PRO A 243 1.89 14.26 -10.00
C PRO A 243 1.85 15.78 -9.85
N LEU A 244 2.34 16.55 -10.80
CA LEU A 244 2.38 18.02 -10.75
C LEU A 244 1.24 18.68 -11.53
N LYS A 245 0.14 17.97 -11.74
CA LYS A 245 -1.01 18.47 -12.49
C LYS A 245 -1.64 19.71 -11.82
N PRO A 246 -1.76 20.86 -12.51
CA PRO A 246 -2.31 22.10 -11.92
C PRO A 246 -3.83 22.18 -11.93
N ARG A 247 -4.51 21.36 -12.73
CA ARG A 247 -5.95 21.42 -12.97
C ARG A 247 -6.78 21.34 -11.69
N GLY A 248 -7.70 22.33 -11.52
CA GLY A 248 -8.60 22.43 -10.37
C GLY A 248 -7.92 22.96 -9.10
N LEU A 249 -6.78 23.62 -9.24
CA LEU A 249 -6.01 24.24 -8.15
C LEU A 249 -5.62 25.67 -8.53
N PRO A 250 -6.60 26.60 -8.68
CA PRO A 250 -6.27 28.01 -8.94
C PRO A 250 -5.50 28.60 -7.78
N ASP A 251 -4.45 29.36 -8.09
CA ASP A 251 -3.70 30.14 -7.09
C ASP A 251 -4.58 31.27 -6.57
N PRO A 252 -4.83 31.35 -5.26
CA PRO A 252 -5.66 32.42 -4.68
C PRO A 252 -5.15 33.84 -4.94
N LYS A 253 -3.84 34.01 -5.16
CA LYS A 253 -3.23 35.32 -5.44
C LYS A 253 -3.52 35.84 -6.85
N THR A 254 -3.62 34.92 -7.80
CA THR A 254 -3.79 35.28 -9.24
C THR A 254 -5.15 34.90 -9.78
N GLY A 255 -5.91 34.04 -9.12
CA GLY A 255 -7.17 33.46 -9.59
C GLY A 255 -7.00 32.49 -10.79
N LYS A 256 -5.77 32.15 -11.18
CA LYS A 256 -5.44 31.32 -12.34
C LYS A 256 -4.79 30.02 -11.92
N GLU A 257 -5.00 28.95 -12.72
CA GLU A 257 -4.24 27.72 -12.55
C GLU A 257 -2.76 28.00 -12.89
N PRO A 258 -1.80 27.62 -12.02
CA PRO A 258 -0.38 27.76 -12.30
C PRO A 258 0.07 26.80 -13.40
N TYR A 259 1.33 26.90 -13.84
CA TYR A 259 1.85 26.01 -14.89
C TYR A 259 2.00 24.57 -14.38
N ALA A 260 2.47 24.40 -13.16
CA ALA A 260 2.54 23.12 -12.45
C ALA A 260 2.30 23.33 -10.94
N VAL A 261 1.95 22.28 -10.20
CA VAL A 261 1.74 22.34 -8.75
C VAL A 261 2.31 21.11 -8.08
N VAL A 262 3.21 21.30 -7.12
CA VAL A 262 3.61 20.23 -6.19
C VAL A 262 2.67 20.24 -5.01
N GLN A 263 2.14 19.08 -4.63
CA GLN A 263 1.23 18.93 -3.49
C GLN A 263 1.94 18.30 -2.31
N LEU A 264 1.75 18.87 -1.12
CA LEU A 264 2.19 18.28 0.13
C LEU A 264 0.95 17.80 0.90
N ARG A 265 1.02 16.58 1.44
CA ARG A 265 -0.05 15.99 2.25
C ARG A 265 0.42 15.81 3.67
N ARG A 266 -0.45 16.12 4.62
CA ARG A 266 -0.22 15.90 6.06
C ARG A 266 0.12 14.42 6.32
N ASP A 267 1.18 14.19 7.13
CA ASP A 267 1.70 12.84 7.44
C ASP A 267 1.49 12.44 8.93
N ASN A 268 1.12 13.40 9.78
CA ASN A 268 0.81 13.15 11.20
C ASN A 268 -0.40 13.97 11.68
N ALA A 269 -0.98 13.58 12.83
CA ALA A 269 -2.16 14.24 13.39
C ALA A 269 -1.93 15.72 13.73
N ASP A 270 -0.75 16.07 14.20
CA ASP A 270 -0.41 17.45 14.60
C ASP A 270 -0.21 18.40 13.42
N GLY A 271 -0.11 17.87 12.19
CA GLY A 271 0.12 18.67 10.98
C GLY A 271 1.51 19.32 10.92
N THR A 272 2.49 18.74 11.60
CA THR A 272 3.87 19.23 11.63
C THR A 272 4.76 18.58 10.58
N ILE A 273 4.32 17.46 9.98
CA ILE A 273 5.05 16.67 8.97
C ILE A 273 4.22 16.54 7.71
N TYR A 274 4.84 16.79 6.57
CA TYR A 274 4.20 16.70 5.25
C TYR A 274 4.98 15.83 4.28
N ASN A 275 4.25 15.02 3.51
CA ASN A 275 4.77 14.14 2.45
C ASN A 275 4.67 14.83 1.09
N LEU A 276 5.72 14.77 0.30
CA LEU A 276 5.72 15.24 -1.10
C LEU A 276 4.96 14.23 -1.97
N VAL A 277 3.77 14.59 -2.41
CA VAL A 277 2.90 13.67 -3.16
C VAL A 277 3.43 13.42 -4.57
N GLY A 278 3.66 12.14 -4.90
CA GLY A 278 4.17 11.76 -6.22
C GLY A 278 5.67 11.98 -6.42
N PHE A 279 6.42 12.22 -5.34
CA PHE A 279 7.87 12.41 -5.35
C PHE A 279 8.63 11.17 -4.86
N GLN A 280 8.12 9.99 -5.15
CA GLN A 280 8.94 8.78 -5.04
C GLN A 280 10.22 8.98 -5.85
N THR A 281 11.37 8.63 -5.28
CA THR A 281 12.65 8.94 -5.94
C THR A 281 13.78 8.01 -5.48
N HIS A 282 14.73 7.75 -6.38
CA HIS A 282 16.00 7.11 -6.06
C HIS A 282 17.20 8.05 -6.28
N LEU A 283 16.96 9.35 -6.39
CA LEU A 283 18.04 10.33 -6.39
C LEU A 283 18.89 10.23 -5.13
N LYS A 284 20.18 10.50 -5.22
CA LYS A 284 21.05 10.67 -4.06
C LYS A 284 20.48 11.75 -3.13
N TRP A 285 20.62 11.60 -1.82
CA TRP A 285 20.05 12.53 -0.83
C TRP A 285 20.46 13.99 -1.06
N GLY A 286 21.74 14.22 -1.45
CA GLY A 286 22.23 15.56 -1.81
C GLY A 286 21.50 16.14 -3.02
N GLU A 287 21.21 15.31 -4.01
CA GLU A 287 20.44 15.71 -5.20
C GLU A 287 18.97 15.96 -4.90
N GLN A 288 18.34 15.15 -4.05
CA GLN A 288 16.97 15.40 -3.59
C GLN A 288 16.90 16.79 -2.95
N LYS A 289 17.79 17.10 -2.02
CA LYS A 289 17.84 18.43 -1.40
C LYS A 289 18.06 19.53 -2.43
N ARG A 290 19.04 19.38 -3.33
CA ARG A 290 19.40 20.38 -4.35
C ARG A 290 18.22 20.64 -5.31
N VAL A 291 17.69 19.59 -5.90
CA VAL A 291 16.65 19.69 -6.94
C VAL A 291 15.31 20.12 -6.37
N PHE A 292 14.87 19.50 -5.27
CA PHE A 292 13.54 19.82 -4.71
C PHE A 292 13.51 21.19 -4.03
N SER A 293 14.67 21.76 -3.61
CA SER A 293 14.78 23.15 -3.14
C SER A 293 14.61 24.19 -4.26
N MET A 294 14.57 23.79 -5.52
CA MET A 294 14.20 24.69 -6.62
C MET A 294 12.71 25.02 -6.66
N ILE A 295 11.87 24.23 -5.98
CA ILE A 295 10.45 24.54 -5.76
C ILE A 295 10.39 25.69 -4.76
N PRO A 296 9.82 26.87 -5.10
CA PRO A 296 9.89 28.07 -4.26
C PRO A 296 9.50 27.83 -2.80
N ALA A 297 8.38 27.15 -2.58
CA ALA A 297 7.88 26.80 -1.24
C ALA A 297 8.81 25.86 -0.45
N LEU A 298 9.71 25.14 -1.10
CA LEU A 298 10.62 24.16 -0.49
C LEU A 298 12.08 24.62 -0.48
N ARG A 299 12.36 25.89 -0.84
CA ARG A 299 13.73 26.42 -0.93
C ARG A 299 14.55 26.19 0.33
N ASN A 300 13.94 26.32 1.48
CA ASN A 300 14.56 26.13 2.79
C ASN A 300 14.02 24.93 3.55
N ALA A 301 13.37 23.97 2.85
CA ALA A 301 12.71 22.85 3.49
C ALA A 301 13.70 21.98 4.29
N VAL A 302 13.29 21.61 5.48
CA VAL A 302 13.99 20.65 6.34
C VAL A 302 13.41 19.27 6.06
N TYR A 303 14.23 18.40 5.47
CA TYR A 303 13.86 17.01 5.16
C TYR A 303 14.00 16.16 6.42
N LEU A 304 12.88 15.65 6.91
CA LEU A 304 12.84 14.72 8.06
C LEU A 304 13.16 13.29 7.61
N ARG A 305 12.85 12.97 6.35
CA ARG A 305 13.20 11.73 5.68
C ARG A 305 13.42 11.99 4.20
N TYR A 306 14.45 11.43 3.63
CA TYR A 306 14.67 11.41 2.19
C TYR A 306 13.93 10.25 1.54
N GLY A 307 13.64 10.39 0.25
CA GLY A 307 13.16 9.30 -0.57
C GLY A 307 14.24 8.22 -0.73
N VAL A 308 13.81 6.97 -0.79
CA VAL A 308 14.68 5.80 -0.99
C VAL A 308 13.97 4.79 -1.88
N MET A 309 14.75 4.04 -2.65
CA MET A 309 14.23 2.96 -3.48
C MET A 309 14.53 1.61 -2.84
N HIS A 310 13.60 0.69 -3.00
CA HIS A 310 13.70 -0.68 -2.51
C HIS A 310 13.46 -1.67 -3.64
N ARG A 311 14.21 -2.78 -3.62
CA ARG A 311 13.91 -3.93 -4.46
C ARG A 311 12.86 -4.78 -3.76
N ASN A 312 11.71 -4.92 -4.39
CA ASN A 312 10.62 -5.75 -3.91
C ASN A 312 10.65 -7.13 -4.59
N THR A 313 10.35 -8.17 -3.81
CA THR A 313 10.22 -9.53 -4.31
C THR A 313 8.77 -9.95 -4.28
N TYR A 314 8.28 -10.56 -5.36
CA TYR A 314 6.95 -11.15 -5.42
C TYR A 314 6.97 -12.52 -6.11
N LEU A 315 5.90 -13.29 -5.88
CA LEU A 315 5.75 -14.62 -6.43
C LEU A 315 5.05 -14.59 -7.80
N ASN A 316 5.36 -15.51 -8.67
CA ASN A 316 4.51 -15.81 -9.83
C ASN A 316 3.26 -16.58 -9.35
N SER A 317 2.42 -15.91 -8.58
CA SER A 317 1.31 -16.49 -7.83
C SER A 317 0.32 -17.32 -8.64
N PRO A 318 -0.04 -16.96 -9.89
CA PRO A 318 -0.96 -17.78 -10.70
C PRO A 318 -0.53 -19.23 -10.93
N GLN A 319 0.77 -19.49 -10.87
CA GLN A 319 1.33 -20.84 -11.03
C GLN A 319 1.52 -21.57 -9.70
N LEU A 320 1.39 -20.86 -8.57
CA LEU A 320 1.78 -21.37 -7.25
C LEU A 320 0.63 -21.44 -6.27
N LEU A 321 -0.26 -20.43 -6.30
CA LEU A 321 -1.26 -20.22 -5.24
C LEU A 321 -2.68 -20.52 -5.72
N ASP A 322 -3.52 -20.97 -4.81
CA ASP A 322 -4.96 -21.00 -5.03
C ASP A 322 -5.60 -19.64 -4.68
N ARG A 323 -6.92 -19.50 -4.90
CA ARG A 323 -7.67 -18.26 -4.64
C ARG A 323 -7.70 -17.83 -3.16
N TYR A 324 -7.31 -18.71 -2.26
CA TYR A 324 -7.17 -18.47 -0.83
C TYR A 324 -5.71 -18.24 -0.42
N TYR A 325 -4.86 -17.97 -1.40
CA TYR A 325 -3.42 -17.70 -1.23
C TYR A 325 -2.61 -18.88 -0.66
N ARG A 326 -3.13 -20.09 -0.69
CA ARG A 326 -2.43 -21.30 -0.24
C ARG A 326 -1.54 -21.84 -1.36
N LEU A 327 -0.38 -22.33 -0.98
CA LEU A 327 0.51 -23.03 -1.91
C LEU A 327 -0.14 -24.34 -2.41
N GLN A 328 -0.34 -24.46 -3.71
CA GLN A 328 -1.04 -25.61 -4.30
C GLN A 328 -0.30 -26.93 -4.04
N SER A 329 1.05 -26.90 -4.02
CA SER A 329 1.88 -28.08 -3.75
C SER A 329 1.97 -28.46 -2.27
N ASP A 330 1.68 -27.53 -1.34
CA ASP A 330 1.68 -27.77 0.10
C ASP A 330 0.68 -26.83 0.80
N PRO A 331 -0.61 -27.21 0.91
CA PRO A 331 -1.66 -26.34 1.45
C PRO A 331 -1.51 -25.93 2.92
N ARG A 332 -0.49 -26.44 3.63
CA ARG A 332 -0.13 -25.96 4.98
C ARG A 332 0.56 -24.61 4.94
N ILE A 333 1.11 -24.24 3.80
CA ILE A 333 1.79 -22.97 3.59
C ILE A 333 0.84 -22.02 2.84
N ALA A 334 0.59 -20.85 3.40
CA ALA A 334 -0.09 -19.75 2.74
C ALA A 334 0.83 -18.53 2.65
N PHE A 335 0.57 -17.67 1.70
CA PHE A 335 1.26 -16.40 1.53
C PHE A 335 0.26 -15.26 1.69
N ALA A 336 0.71 -14.10 2.18
CA ALA A 336 -0.15 -12.92 2.26
C ALA A 336 0.66 -11.64 2.00
N GLY A 337 -0.03 -10.59 1.57
CA GLY A 337 0.57 -9.30 1.32
C GLY A 337 1.16 -9.15 -0.08
N GLN A 338 1.91 -8.08 -0.25
CA GLN A 338 2.42 -7.63 -1.55
C GLN A 338 3.25 -8.67 -2.29
N MET A 339 3.94 -9.56 -1.58
CA MET A 339 4.70 -10.65 -2.20
C MET A 339 3.83 -11.63 -3.02
N THR A 340 2.52 -11.64 -2.83
CA THR A 340 1.59 -12.45 -3.64
C THR A 340 1.17 -11.78 -4.95
N GLY A 341 1.68 -10.58 -5.25
CA GLY A 341 1.31 -9.80 -6.43
C GLY A 341 0.04 -8.97 -6.25
N VAL A 342 -0.53 -8.89 -5.04
CA VAL A 342 -1.48 -7.82 -4.72
C VAL A 342 -0.70 -6.56 -4.37
N GLU A 343 -0.93 -5.47 -5.09
CA GLU A 343 -0.19 -4.23 -4.89
C GLU A 343 -1.00 -3.23 -4.08
N GLY A 344 -0.42 -2.73 -2.98
CA GLY A 344 -1.00 -1.71 -2.11
C GLY A 344 -1.29 -2.19 -0.69
N TYR A 345 -1.43 -1.20 0.22
CA TYR A 345 -1.62 -1.45 1.65
C TYR A 345 -2.95 -2.15 1.96
N VAL A 346 -4.04 -1.69 1.33
CA VAL A 346 -5.38 -2.24 1.55
C VAL A 346 -5.51 -3.64 0.94
N GLU A 347 -4.91 -3.86 -0.22
CA GLU A 347 -4.83 -5.16 -0.88
C GLU A 347 -4.01 -6.16 -0.05
N SER A 348 -2.90 -5.70 0.52
CA SER A 348 -2.10 -6.52 1.44
C SER A 348 -2.90 -6.91 2.69
N CYS A 349 -3.62 -5.96 3.29
CA CYS A 349 -4.54 -6.22 4.39
C CYS A 349 -5.60 -7.25 3.99
N ALA A 350 -6.27 -7.07 2.84
CA ALA A 350 -7.32 -7.96 2.35
C ALA A 350 -6.84 -9.40 2.14
N SER A 351 -5.62 -9.57 1.63
CA SER A 351 -5.02 -10.90 1.49
C SER A 351 -4.78 -11.57 2.85
N GLY A 352 -4.23 -10.82 3.83
CA GLY A 352 -4.05 -11.28 5.21
C GLY A 352 -5.38 -11.64 5.88
N PHE A 353 -6.40 -10.81 5.69
CA PHE A 353 -7.77 -11.07 6.16
C PHE A 353 -8.30 -12.40 5.61
N LEU A 354 -8.28 -12.58 4.28
CA LEU A 354 -8.79 -13.79 3.64
C LEU A 354 -8.05 -15.04 4.09
N VAL A 355 -6.71 -14.99 4.14
CA VAL A 355 -5.88 -16.10 4.62
C VAL A 355 -6.23 -16.45 6.08
N GLY A 356 -6.34 -15.45 6.96
CA GLY A 356 -6.66 -15.68 8.36
C GLY A 356 -8.03 -16.33 8.57
N VAL A 357 -9.05 -15.86 7.86
CA VAL A 357 -10.40 -16.42 7.90
C VAL A 357 -10.42 -17.86 7.40
N GLU A 358 -9.88 -18.09 6.20
CA GLU A 358 -9.92 -19.41 5.55
C GLU A 358 -9.08 -20.47 6.25
N LEU A 359 -7.93 -20.08 6.78
CA LEU A 359 -7.09 -20.98 7.55
C LEU A 359 -7.76 -21.38 8.87
N ALA A 360 -8.43 -20.44 9.57
CA ALA A 360 -9.19 -20.74 10.76
C ALA A 360 -10.33 -21.74 10.48
N ARG A 361 -11.08 -21.54 9.38
CA ARG A 361 -12.15 -22.46 8.94
C ARG A 361 -11.61 -23.83 8.64
N ARG A 362 -10.53 -23.93 7.88
CA ARG A 362 -9.87 -25.21 7.56
C ARG A 362 -9.46 -25.96 8.82
N LEU A 363 -8.85 -25.28 9.79
CA LEU A 363 -8.38 -25.89 11.04
C LEU A 363 -9.55 -26.37 11.94
N LYS A 364 -10.73 -25.77 11.76
CA LYS A 364 -11.97 -26.19 12.42
C LYS A 364 -12.80 -27.21 11.61
N GLY A 365 -12.29 -27.66 10.46
CA GLY A 365 -12.96 -28.61 9.58
C GLY A 365 -14.19 -28.05 8.86
N GLN A 366 -14.27 -26.73 8.72
CA GLN A 366 -15.36 -26.04 8.03
C GLN A 366 -15.08 -25.84 6.55
N VAL A 367 -16.11 -25.70 5.74
CA VAL A 367 -16.00 -25.39 4.30
C VAL A 367 -15.47 -23.97 4.11
N PRO A 368 -14.62 -23.72 3.08
CA PRO A 368 -14.21 -22.38 2.71
C PRO A 368 -15.40 -21.46 2.44
N ILE A 369 -15.28 -20.18 2.78
CA ILE A 369 -16.27 -19.17 2.39
C ILE A 369 -16.06 -18.82 0.91
N ASP A 370 -17.12 -18.83 0.14
CA ASP A 370 -17.06 -18.31 -1.21
C ASP A 370 -17.15 -16.77 -1.18
N PHE A 371 -16.02 -16.12 -1.44
CA PHE A 371 -15.98 -14.70 -1.78
C PHE A 371 -16.16 -14.59 -3.30
N PRO A 372 -17.34 -14.25 -3.80
CA PRO A 372 -17.58 -14.21 -5.24
C PRO A 372 -16.72 -13.17 -5.94
N ARG A 373 -16.46 -13.39 -7.23
CA ARG A 373 -15.68 -12.47 -8.06
C ARG A 373 -16.28 -11.06 -8.19
N GLU A 374 -17.53 -10.89 -7.83
CA GLU A 374 -18.26 -9.63 -7.74
C GLU A 374 -17.84 -8.78 -6.55
N THR A 375 -17.16 -9.37 -5.56
CA THR A 375 -16.55 -8.66 -4.44
C THR A 375 -15.11 -8.28 -4.73
N ALA A 376 -14.59 -7.21 -4.14
CA ALA A 376 -13.21 -6.81 -4.35
C ALA A 376 -12.23 -7.83 -3.73
N ILE A 377 -12.56 -8.39 -2.55
CA ILE A 377 -11.76 -9.45 -1.90
C ILE A 377 -11.70 -10.69 -2.80
N GLY A 378 -12.85 -11.16 -3.30
CA GLY A 378 -12.91 -12.33 -4.18
C GLY A 378 -12.22 -12.12 -5.53
N ALA A 379 -12.36 -10.93 -6.12
CA ALA A 379 -11.70 -10.57 -7.37
C ALA A 379 -10.17 -10.59 -7.24
N LEU A 380 -9.62 -10.11 -6.13
CA LEU A 380 -8.16 -10.19 -5.87
C LEU A 380 -7.69 -11.64 -5.74
N GLY A 381 -8.38 -12.48 -4.97
CA GLY A 381 -8.03 -13.89 -4.83
C GLY A 381 -8.05 -14.63 -6.16
N LEU A 382 -9.02 -14.34 -7.01
CA LEU A 382 -9.10 -14.92 -8.36
C LEU A 382 -8.03 -14.37 -9.30
N TYR A 383 -7.65 -13.09 -9.16
CA TYR A 383 -6.59 -12.49 -9.97
C TYR A 383 -5.24 -13.18 -9.72
N ILE A 384 -4.84 -13.35 -8.45
CA ILE A 384 -3.55 -13.94 -8.08
C ILE A 384 -3.47 -15.45 -8.32
N SER A 385 -4.58 -16.12 -8.58
CA SER A 385 -4.66 -17.56 -8.83
C SER A 385 -5.05 -17.91 -10.27
N ASN A 386 -5.12 -16.91 -11.16
CA ASN A 386 -5.53 -17.13 -12.54
C ASN A 386 -4.38 -17.68 -13.40
N GLY A 387 -4.24 -19.00 -13.48
CA GLY A 387 -3.19 -19.70 -14.24
C GLY A 387 -3.19 -19.43 -15.76
N THR A 388 -4.17 -18.69 -16.31
CA THR A 388 -4.18 -18.29 -17.74
C THR A 388 -3.37 -17.01 -18.01
N VAL A 389 -2.90 -16.32 -16.96
CA VAL A 389 -2.09 -15.11 -17.10
C VAL A 389 -0.65 -15.49 -17.43
N ALA A 390 -0.18 -15.18 -18.64
CA ALA A 390 1.16 -15.51 -19.11
C ALA A 390 2.24 -14.58 -18.55
N ASP A 391 1.94 -13.31 -18.41
CA ASP A 391 2.84 -12.28 -17.85
C ASP A 391 2.18 -11.66 -16.62
N PHE A 392 2.42 -12.28 -15.47
CA PHE A 392 1.84 -11.85 -14.21
C PHE A 392 2.55 -10.63 -13.66
N GLN A 393 1.79 -9.57 -13.42
CA GLN A 393 2.28 -8.32 -12.83
C GLN A 393 1.53 -7.99 -11.54
N PRO A 394 2.21 -7.42 -10.54
CA PRO A 394 1.51 -6.89 -9.36
C PRO A 394 0.41 -5.91 -9.76
N MET A 395 -0.73 -5.97 -9.08
CA MET A 395 -1.88 -5.12 -9.43
C MET A 395 -2.62 -4.61 -8.21
N ASN A 396 -2.97 -3.32 -8.28
CA ASN A 396 -3.95 -2.74 -7.36
C ASN A 396 -5.37 -3.21 -7.71
N ILE A 397 -6.23 -3.27 -6.70
CA ILE A 397 -7.66 -3.48 -6.94
C ILE A 397 -8.21 -2.42 -7.90
N ASN A 398 -8.94 -2.85 -8.89
CA ASN A 398 -9.61 -1.99 -9.86
C ASN A 398 -10.90 -2.63 -10.36
N PHE A 399 -11.84 -1.82 -10.85
CA PHE A 399 -13.13 -2.34 -11.34
C PHE A 399 -13.01 -3.18 -12.63
N GLY A 400 -11.84 -3.24 -13.26
CA GLY A 400 -11.61 -4.06 -14.45
C GLY A 400 -11.54 -5.56 -14.16
N ILE A 401 -11.18 -5.96 -12.93
CA ILE A 401 -11.17 -7.36 -12.51
C ILE A 401 -12.48 -7.82 -11.85
N ILE A 402 -13.40 -6.88 -11.59
CA ILE A 402 -14.75 -7.17 -11.08
C ILE A 402 -15.70 -7.32 -12.27
N PRO A 403 -16.55 -8.36 -12.33
CA PRO A 403 -17.48 -8.57 -13.44
C PRO A 403 -18.36 -7.36 -13.71
N PRO A 404 -18.64 -7.04 -14.99
CA PRO A 404 -19.52 -5.95 -15.34
C PRO A 404 -20.94 -6.17 -14.77
N LEU A 405 -21.72 -5.09 -14.77
CA LEU A 405 -23.17 -5.18 -14.52
C LEU A 405 -23.85 -5.84 -15.74
N ASP A 406 -24.97 -6.48 -15.52
CA ASP A 406 -25.82 -7.12 -16.53
C ASP A 406 -26.61 -6.10 -17.37
N HIS A 407 -26.56 -4.83 -16.99
CA HIS A 407 -27.23 -3.71 -17.66
C HIS A 407 -26.28 -2.52 -17.88
N ARG A 408 -26.68 -1.61 -18.75
CA ARG A 408 -25.89 -0.42 -19.10
C ARG A 408 -26.18 0.73 -18.14
N VAL A 409 -25.13 1.25 -17.48
CA VAL A 409 -25.19 2.44 -16.63
C VAL A 409 -24.46 3.61 -17.31
N LYS A 410 -25.11 4.79 -17.35
CA LYS A 410 -24.54 6.00 -17.94
C LYS A 410 -23.58 6.67 -16.97
N GLY A 411 -22.35 6.87 -17.43
CA GLY A 411 -21.29 7.56 -16.66
C GLY A 411 -20.46 6.60 -15.80
N LYS A 412 -19.13 6.75 -15.86
CA LYS A 412 -18.17 5.89 -15.16
C LYS A 412 -18.41 5.87 -13.63
N ARG A 413 -18.68 7.05 -13.04
CA ARG A 413 -18.89 7.19 -11.59
C ARG A 413 -20.12 6.41 -11.13
N ASN A 414 -21.25 6.55 -11.84
CA ASN A 414 -22.48 5.82 -11.50
C ASN A 414 -22.31 4.32 -11.69
N LYS A 415 -21.69 3.89 -12.80
CA LYS A 415 -21.36 2.47 -13.01
C LYS A 415 -20.53 1.90 -11.86
N ASN A 416 -19.48 2.60 -11.43
CA ASN A 416 -18.63 2.15 -10.34
C ASN A 416 -19.39 2.09 -9.01
N ALA A 417 -20.26 3.08 -8.74
CA ALA A 417 -21.10 3.08 -7.54
C ALA A 417 -22.06 1.87 -7.49
N GLU A 418 -22.67 1.51 -8.62
CA GLU A 418 -23.55 0.33 -8.68
C GLU A 418 -22.78 -0.99 -8.53
N LEU A 419 -21.56 -1.10 -9.13
CA LEU A 419 -20.67 -2.24 -8.88
C LEU A 419 -20.36 -2.39 -7.40
N SER A 420 -20.08 -1.28 -6.72
CA SER A 420 -19.82 -1.28 -5.29
C SER A 420 -21.06 -1.68 -4.47
N GLN A 421 -22.23 -1.19 -4.82
CA GLN A 421 -23.48 -1.56 -4.15
C GLN A 421 -23.77 -3.07 -4.28
N ARG A 422 -23.57 -3.63 -5.49
CA ARG A 422 -23.71 -5.08 -5.72
C ARG A 422 -22.76 -5.88 -4.83
N SER A 423 -21.49 -5.48 -4.81
CA SER A 423 -20.48 -6.14 -3.99
C SER A 423 -20.85 -6.09 -2.49
N LEU A 424 -21.19 -4.90 -1.98
CA LEU A 424 -21.55 -4.72 -0.58
C LEU A 424 -22.81 -5.46 -0.16
N ALA A 425 -23.76 -5.68 -1.07
CA ALA A 425 -24.92 -6.53 -0.83
C ALA A 425 -24.51 -8.00 -0.66
N ILE A 426 -23.55 -8.48 -1.46
CA ILE A 426 -23.00 -9.84 -1.31
C ILE A 426 -22.24 -9.98 0.01
N ILE A 427 -21.39 -9.00 0.36
CA ILE A 427 -20.65 -9.00 1.62
C ILE A 427 -21.62 -9.08 2.82
N GLU A 428 -22.74 -8.36 2.77
CA GLU A 428 -23.73 -8.41 3.86
C GLU A 428 -24.40 -9.78 3.99
N GLN A 429 -24.58 -10.51 2.87
CA GLN A 429 -25.12 -11.87 2.89
C GLN A 429 -24.17 -12.89 3.52
N ILE A 430 -22.86 -12.75 3.31
CA ILE A 430 -21.86 -13.70 3.84
C ILE A 430 -21.26 -13.26 5.19
N LYS A 431 -21.57 -12.06 5.64
CA LYS A 431 -20.97 -11.43 6.82
C LYS A 431 -21.12 -12.28 8.09
N GLU A 432 -22.32 -12.77 8.36
CA GLU A 432 -22.57 -13.60 9.55
C GLU A 432 -21.74 -14.89 9.50
N GLU A 433 -21.62 -15.50 8.33
CA GLU A 433 -20.79 -16.69 8.15
C GLU A 433 -19.30 -16.39 8.35
N VAL A 434 -18.83 -15.23 7.88
CA VAL A 434 -17.44 -14.77 8.08
C VAL A 434 -17.15 -14.49 9.55
N LEU A 435 -18.10 -13.91 10.28
CA LEU A 435 -17.89 -13.47 11.66
C LEU A 435 -18.22 -14.54 12.71
N SER A 436 -18.97 -15.58 12.37
CA SER A 436 -19.52 -16.59 13.30
C SER A 436 -18.56 -17.71 13.72
N LEU A 437 -17.26 -17.55 13.61
CA LEU A 437 -16.27 -18.58 13.95
C LEU A 437 -15.83 -18.55 15.42
#